data_3bd9c122dfbd6e1edac611960b99f458
#
_entry.id   3bd9c122dfbd6e1edac611960b99f458
#
_cell.length_a   1.000
_cell.length_b   1.000
_cell.length_c   1.000
_cell.angle_alpha   90.00
_cell.angle_beta   90.00
_cell.angle_gamma   90.00
#
_symmetry.space_group_name_H-M   'P 1'
#
loop_
_entity.id
_entity.type
_entity.pdbx_description
1 polymer ?
#
loop_
_entity_poly.entity_id
_entity_poly.type
_entity_poly.pdbx_seq_one_letter_code
_entity_poly.pdbx_strand_id
1 'polypeptide(L)'
;DGMLASVGDALHRSLGDLKLGATSSPLSSAPPVFAEMNPANSIKVAVVGAHLSGQPLNVQLVERNAALIETTRTAAGYRLYALANTSPPKPGLVFDGTGPGGIEVEIWEMEEGAFGSFVALIPAPLGIGTLTLADGRTVQGFLCESHAIRGAEDITEFGGWRAWLARSTPT
;
A
#
# COMPACT_ATOMS: atom_id res chain seq x y z
N ASP A 1 17.45 -65.48 4.83
CA ASP A 1 18.29 -64.43 4.20
C ASP A 1 17.69 -63.94 2.89
N GLY A 2 17.11 -64.81 2.06
CA GLY A 2 16.47 -64.39 0.81
C GLY A 2 15.26 -63.48 0.96
N MET A 3 14.50 -63.65 2.04
CA MET A 3 13.33 -62.80 2.31
C MET A 3 13.71 -61.36 2.71
N LEU A 4 14.77 -61.16 3.43
CA LEU A 4 15.24 -59.81 3.83
C LEU A 4 15.82 -59.04 2.63
N ALA A 5 16.51 -59.70 1.72
CA ALA A 5 17.00 -59.10 0.49
C ALA A 5 15.84 -58.69 -0.43
N SER A 6 14.79 -59.52 -0.53
CA SER A 6 13.58 -59.22 -1.32
C SER A 6 12.82 -58.02 -0.78
N VAL A 7 12.68 -57.89 0.53
CA VAL A 7 12.02 -56.74 1.15
C VAL A 7 12.83 -55.45 0.97
N GLY A 8 14.16 -55.54 1.10
CA GLY A 8 15.02 -54.37 0.84
C GLY A 8 14.95 -53.86 -0.58
N ASP A 9 14.92 -54.78 -1.53
CA ASP A 9 14.83 -54.45 -2.95
C ASP A 9 13.46 -53.83 -3.33
N ALA A 10 12.38 -54.35 -2.75
CA ALA A 10 11.04 -53.77 -2.93
C ALA A 10 10.96 -52.36 -2.31
N LEU A 11 11.52 -52.14 -1.16
CA LEU A 11 11.61 -50.83 -0.51
C LEU A 11 12.44 -49.84 -1.33
N HIS A 12 13.55 -50.30 -1.86
CA HIS A 12 14.42 -49.46 -2.71
C HIS A 12 13.74 -49.04 -3.99
N ARG A 13 12.99 -49.91 -4.66
CA ARG A 13 12.19 -49.56 -5.83
C ARG A 13 11.09 -48.60 -5.50
N SER A 14 10.39 -48.80 -4.40
CA SER A 14 9.33 -47.90 -3.96
C SER A 14 9.87 -46.49 -3.63
N LEU A 15 11.01 -46.41 -2.97
CA LEU A 15 11.68 -45.13 -2.71
C LEU A 15 12.25 -44.49 -3.97
N GLY A 16 12.69 -45.29 -4.92
CA GLY A 16 13.14 -44.80 -6.24
C GLY A 16 12.03 -44.13 -7.01
N ASP A 17 10.88 -44.74 -7.03
CA ASP A 17 9.68 -44.17 -7.69
C ASP A 17 9.18 -42.90 -7.02
N LEU A 18 9.20 -42.83 -5.71
CA LEU A 18 8.92 -41.63 -4.97
C LEU A 18 9.93 -40.49 -5.25
N LYS A 19 11.19 -40.86 -5.36
CA LYS A 19 12.24 -39.88 -5.67
C LYS A 19 12.14 -39.36 -7.09
N LEU A 20 11.80 -40.22 -8.05
CA LEU A 20 11.58 -39.82 -9.42
C LEU A 20 10.34 -38.92 -9.55
N GLY A 21 9.30 -39.21 -8.80
CA GLY A 21 8.14 -38.34 -8.76
C GLY A 21 8.43 -36.98 -8.16
N ALA A 22 9.32 -36.92 -7.15
CA ALA A 22 9.72 -35.67 -6.52
C ALA A 22 10.67 -34.82 -7.40
N THR A 23 11.51 -35.47 -8.18
CA THR A 23 12.52 -34.79 -9.00
C THR A 23 12.03 -34.43 -10.41
N SER A 24 11.04 -35.14 -10.88
CA SER A 24 10.45 -34.94 -12.19
C SER A 24 9.17 -34.07 -12.13
N SER A 25 8.83 -33.55 -10.97
CA SER A 25 7.86 -32.44 -10.97
C SER A 25 8.47 -31.36 -11.86
N PRO A 26 7.96 -31.16 -13.08
CA PRO A 26 8.29 -29.93 -13.75
C PRO A 26 7.95 -28.86 -12.72
N LEU A 27 8.87 -27.98 -12.46
CA LEU A 27 8.55 -26.74 -11.83
C LEU A 27 7.25 -26.32 -12.50
N SER A 28 6.14 -26.56 -11.79
CA SER A 28 4.86 -26.05 -12.24
C SER A 28 5.09 -24.57 -12.40
N SER A 29 5.24 -24.16 -13.64
CA SER A 29 5.11 -22.77 -14.01
C SER A 29 3.63 -22.39 -13.90
N ALA A 30 3.01 -22.80 -12.80
CA ALA A 30 1.82 -22.13 -12.38
C ALA A 30 2.25 -20.67 -12.22
N PRO A 31 1.65 -19.75 -12.96
CA PRO A 31 1.88 -18.35 -12.70
C PRO A 31 1.65 -18.15 -11.20
N PRO A 32 2.40 -17.25 -10.57
CA PRO A 32 2.15 -16.97 -9.16
C PRO A 32 0.65 -16.76 -9.02
N VAL A 33 0.02 -17.65 -8.26
CA VAL A 33 -1.38 -17.46 -7.88
C VAL A 33 -1.32 -16.20 -7.04
N PHE A 34 -1.55 -15.06 -7.68
CA PHE A 34 -1.94 -13.89 -6.94
C PHE A 34 -3.16 -14.33 -6.16
N ALA A 35 -3.01 -14.49 -4.87
CA ALA A 35 -4.14 -14.78 -4.01
C ALA A 35 -5.19 -13.72 -4.36
N GLU A 36 -6.28 -14.16 -4.99
CA GLU A 36 -7.38 -13.26 -5.31
C GLU A 36 -7.79 -12.65 -3.99
N MET A 37 -7.61 -11.34 -3.84
CA MET A 37 -8.04 -10.63 -2.66
C MET A 37 -9.52 -10.89 -2.49
N ASN A 38 -9.89 -11.51 -1.38
CA ASN A 38 -11.29 -11.70 -1.08
C ASN A 38 -11.91 -10.32 -0.83
N PRO A 39 -12.80 -9.83 -1.71
CA PRO A 39 -13.36 -8.49 -1.58
C PRO A 39 -14.14 -8.28 -0.27
N ALA A 40 -14.50 -9.36 0.42
CA ALA A 40 -15.17 -9.29 1.72
C ALA A 40 -14.23 -8.86 2.87
N ASN A 41 -12.89 -8.99 2.69
CA ASN A 41 -11.89 -8.72 3.72
C ASN A 41 -10.82 -7.74 3.22
N SER A 42 -11.15 -6.89 2.27
CA SER A 42 -10.24 -5.86 1.77
C SER A 42 -10.63 -4.47 2.27
N ILE A 43 -9.63 -3.64 2.46
CA ILE A 43 -9.79 -2.24 2.87
C ILE A 43 -9.16 -1.35 1.82
N LYS A 44 -9.87 -0.28 1.48
CA LYS A 44 -9.37 0.79 0.61
C LYS A 44 -8.80 1.92 1.45
N VAL A 45 -7.62 2.39 1.06
CA VAL A 45 -6.96 3.51 1.71
C VAL A 45 -6.53 4.56 0.70
N ALA A 46 -6.84 5.82 0.99
CA ALA A 46 -6.36 6.95 0.21
C ALA A 46 -5.00 7.42 0.74
N VAL A 47 -4.02 7.49 -0.14
CA VAL A 47 -2.69 8.04 0.14
C VAL A 47 -2.49 9.34 -0.62
N VAL A 48 -1.76 10.29 -0.03
CA VAL A 48 -1.70 11.67 -0.53
C VAL A 48 -0.27 12.19 -0.72
N GLY A 49 0.73 11.49 -0.22
CA GLY A 49 2.10 12.00 -0.19
C GLY A 49 3.17 10.97 -0.49
N ALA A 50 4.04 10.70 0.47
CA ALA A 50 5.18 9.82 0.30
C ALA A 50 4.83 8.36 -0.07
N HIS A 51 3.57 7.96 0.05
CA HIS A 51 3.07 6.65 -0.35
C HIS A 51 2.48 6.61 -1.77
N LEU A 52 2.34 7.74 -2.46
CA LEU A 52 1.90 7.76 -3.87
C LEU A 52 2.86 6.94 -4.74
N SER A 53 2.35 6.42 -5.84
CA SER A 53 3.18 5.69 -6.83
C SER A 53 4.41 6.50 -7.22
N GLY A 54 5.57 5.87 -7.20
CA GLY A 54 6.86 6.52 -7.48
C GLY A 54 7.44 7.34 -6.33
N GLN A 55 6.79 7.42 -5.19
CA GLN A 55 7.29 8.10 -4.00
C GLN A 55 7.99 7.13 -3.03
N PRO A 56 8.86 7.63 -2.13
CA PRO A 56 9.76 6.78 -1.33
C PRO A 56 9.08 5.72 -0.46
N LEU A 57 7.89 5.97 0.05
CA LEU A 57 7.19 5.03 0.92
C LEU A 57 6.15 4.16 0.19
N ASN A 58 6.03 4.28 -1.13
CA ASN A 58 5.13 3.42 -1.91
C ASN A 58 5.46 1.93 -1.74
N VAL A 59 6.72 1.61 -1.53
CA VAL A 59 7.18 0.24 -1.25
C VAL A 59 6.40 -0.43 -0.11
N GLN A 60 5.97 0.33 0.89
CA GLN A 60 5.19 -0.20 2.02
C GLN A 60 3.81 -0.73 1.59
N LEU A 61 3.23 -0.19 0.53
CA LEU A 61 2.00 -0.69 -0.09
C LEU A 61 2.27 -1.92 -0.95
N VAL A 62 3.31 -1.84 -1.78
CA VAL A 62 3.69 -2.92 -2.70
C VAL A 62 4.07 -4.21 -1.93
N GLU A 63 4.84 -4.10 -0.86
CA GLU A 63 5.23 -5.23 0.01
C GLU A 63 4.03 -5.92 0.69
N ARG A 64 2.90 -5.22 0.77
CA ARG A 64 1.63 -5.72 1.31
C ARG A 64 0.66 -6.21 0.25
N ASN A 65 1.16 -6.39 -0.98
CA ASN A 65 0.35 -6.78 -2.13
C ASN A 65 -0.87 -5.86 -2.35
N ALA A 66 -0.76 -4.60 -1.96
CA ALA A 66 -1.81 -3.63 -2.22
C ALA A 66 -1.93 -3.36 -3.73
N ALA A 67 -3.14 -3.22 -4.19
CA ALA A 67 -3.45 -2.88 -5.58
C ALA A 67 -3.87 -1.42 -5.70
N LEU A 68 -3.29 -0.70 -6.66
CA LEU A 68 -3.76 0.63 -7.02
C LEU A 68 -5.09 0.52 -7.76
N ILE A 69 -6.14 1.10 -7.19
CA ILE A 69 -7.49 1.05 -7.75
C ILE A 69 -7.75 2.23 -8.67
N GLU A 70 -7.45 3.43 -8.19
CA GLU A 70 -7.67 4.66 -8.96
C GLU A 70 -6.84 5.83 -8.43
N THR A 71 -6.63 6.82 -9.28
CA THR A 71 -6.17 8.15 -8.89
C THR A 71 -7.37 9.10 -8.97
N THR A 72 -7.64 9.82 -7.90
CA THR A 72 -8.79 10.71 -7.79
C THR A 72 -8.43 11.97 -6.99
N ARG A 73 -9.43 12.72 -6.53
CA ARG A 73 -9.23 13.95 -5.79
C ARG A 73 -10.14 14.03 -4.58
N THR A 74 -9.75 14.82 -3.59
CA THR A 74 -10.58 15.10 -2.42
C THR A 74 -11.73 16.05 -2.78
N ALA A 75 -12.81 15.97 -2.01
CA ALA A 75 -13.85 16.99 -1.99
C ALA A 75 -13.31 18.34 -1.50
N ALA A 76 -14.15 19.38 -1.55
CA ALA A 76 -13.87 20.64 -0.86
C ALA A 76 -13.75 20.44 0.66
N GLY A 77 -13.15 21.40 1.36
CA GLY A 77 -12.91 21.34 2.79
C GLY A 77 -11.51 20.90 3.19
N TYR A 78 -10.70 20.40 2.25
CA TYR A 78 -9.34 19.93 2.52
C TYR A 78 -8.28 20.94 2.10
N ARG A 79 -7.19 20.98 2.88
CA ARG A 79 -5.93 21.66 2.58
C ARG A 79 -4.75 20.72 2.72
N LEU A 80 -3.69 21.01 1.97
CA LEU A 80 -2.45 20.24 1.97
C LEU A 80 -1.29 21.14 2.41
N TYR A 81 -0.48 20.62 3.34
CA TYR A 81 0.68 21.33 3.89
C TYR A 81 1.96 20.52 3.73
N ALA A 82 3.06 21.16 3.40
CA ALA A 82 4.37 20.52 3.46
C ALA A 82 4.87 20.52 4.91
N LEU A 83 4.93 19.35 5.53
CA LEU A 83 5.33 19.22 6.94
C LEU A 83 6.84 19.45 7.09
N ALA A 84 7.22 20.26 8.07
CA ALA A 84 8.61 20.49 8.40
C ALA A 84 9.23 19.26 9.07
N ASN A 85 10.56 19.10 8.89
CA ASN A 85 11.37 18.11 9.61
C ASN A 85 10.91 16.65 9.47
N THR A 86 10.31 16.28 8.35
CA THR A 86 9.98 14.89 8.03
C THR A 86 11.03 14.27 7.11
N SER A 87 11.40 13.01 7.38
CA SER A 87 12.30 12.23 6.52
C SER A 87 11.69 10.84 6.25
N PRO A 88 11.39 10.48 5.00
CA PRO A 88 11.36 11.35 3.82
C PRO A 88 10.34 12.50 3.98
N PRO A 89 10.42 13.56 3.13
CA PRO A 89 9.45 14.64 3.17
C PRO A 89 8.02 14.14 3.00
N LYS A 90 7.10 14.68 3.80
CA LYS A 90 5.70 14.24 3.82
C LYS A 90 4.76 15.44 3.84
N PRO A 91 3.63 15.37 3.15
CA PRO A 91 2.56 16.35 3.34
C PRO A 91 1.65 15.97 4.50
N GLY A 92 0.95 16.96 5.02
CA GLY A 92 -0.16 16.80 5.94
C GLY A 92 -1.47 17.24 5.28
N LEU A 93 -2.42 16.34 5.15
CA LEU A 93 -3.78 16.64 4.68
C LEU A 93 -4.66 16.94 5.89
N VAL A 94 -5.32 18.08 5.88
CA VAL A 94 -6.20 18.55 6.96
C VAL A 94 -7.57 18.90 6.40
N PHE A 95 -8.62 18.48 7.09
CA PHE A 95 -9.97 18.97 6.83
C PHE A 95 -10.27 20.13 7.77
N ASP A 96 -10.46 21.32 7.23
CA ASP A 96 -10.83 22.54 7.98
C ASP A 96 -12.22 23.08 7.59
N GLY A 97 -12.87 22.43 6.65
CA GLY A 97 -14.17 22.80 6.12
C GLY A 97 -14.15 24.01 5.16
N THR A 98 -13.01 24.67 4.98
CA THR A 98 -12.88 25.89 4.16
C THR A 98 -11.95 25.75 2.96
N GLY A 99 -11.11 24.71 2.96
CA GLY A 99 -10.16 24.44 1.87
C GLY A 99 -10.87 24.22 0.53
N PRO A 100 -10.22 24.57 -0.59
CA PRO A 100 -10.79 24.36 -1.91
C PRO A 100 -10.93 22.88 -2.27
N GLY A 101 -10.19 21.99 -1.59
CA GLY A 101 -10.12 20.58 -1.94
C GLY A 101 -9.41 20.34 -3.26
N GLY A 102 -9.81 19.29 -3.96
CA GLY A 102 -9.21 18.95 -5.26
C GLY A 102 -7.78 18.42 -5.13
N ILE A 103 -7.40 17.92 -3.96
CA ILE A 103 -6.07 17.36 -3.71
C ILE A 103 -5.99 15.95 -4.31
N GLU A 104 -4.95 15.70 -5.12
CA GLU A 104 -4.69 14.39 -5.72
C GLU A 104 -4.44 13.34 -4.64
N VAL A 105 -5.14 12.22 -4.76
CA VAL A 105 -4.98 11.03 -3.92
C VAL A 105 -5.01 9.77 -4.78
N GLU A 106 -4.33 8.73 -4.32
CA GLU A 106 -4.43 7.39 -4.89
C GLU A 106 -5.17 6.48 -3.92
N ILE A 107 -6.12 5.71 -4.45
CA ILE A 107 -6.85 4.70 -3.68
C ILE A 107 -6.18 3.35 -3.89
N TRP A 108 -5.69 2.78 -2.82
CA TRP A 108 -5.08 1.46 -2.78
C TRP A 108 -5.95 0.50 -2.00
N GLU A 109 -6.03 -0.74 -2.44
CA GLU A 109 -6.78 -1.80 -1.79
C GLU A 109 -5.85 -2.89 -1.30
N MET A 110 -6.03 -3.35 -0.07
CA MET A 110 -5.24 -4.41 0.55
C MET A 110 -6.09 -5.22 1.53
N GLU A 111 -5.61 -6.40 1.90
CA GLU A 111 -6.24 -7.21 2.93
C GLU A 111 -6.23 -6.52 4.30
N GLU A 112 -7.23 -6.84 5.11
CA GLU A 112 -7.45 -6.25 6.44
C GLU A 112 -6.24 -6.38 7.37
N GLY A 113 -5.59 -7.54 7.40
CA GLY A 113 -4.37 -7.77 8.17
C GLY A 113 -3.17 -6.94 7.66
N ALA A 114 -3.04 -6.80 6.35
CA ALA A 114 -2.03 -5.96 5.72
C ALA A 114 -2.28 -4.47 6.04
N PHE A 115 -3.53 -4.03 6.00
CA PHE A 115 -3.92 -2.68 6.40
C PHE A 115 -3.57 -2.39 7.85
N GLY A 116 -3.86 -3.30 8.79
CA GLY A 116 -3.47 -3.16 10.19
C GLY A 116 -1.96 -2.99 10.38
N SER A 117 -1.15 -3.80 9.70
CA SER A 117 0.31 -3.70 9.73
C SER A 117 0.83 -2.40 9.08
N PHE A 118 0.14 -1.90 8.07
CA PHE A 118 0.44 -0.63 7.42
C PHE A 118 0.17 0.56 8.35
N VAL A 119 -1.00 0.58 8.99
CA VAL A 119 -1.38 1.64 9.93
C VAL A 119 -0.40 1.73 11.10
N ALA A 120 0.12 0.59 11.58
CA ALA A 120 1.10 0.55 12.66
C ALA A 120 2.43 1.27 12.32
N LEU A 121 2.73 1.48 11.04
CA LEU A 121 3.94 2.20 10.60
C LEU A 121 3.76 3.73 10.56
N ILE A 122 2.53 4.23 10.69
CA ILE A 122 2.23 5.65 10.53
C ILE A 122 2.60 6.40 11.81
N PRO A 123 3.62 7.27 11.79
CA PRO A 123 3.98 8.04 12.96
C PRO A 123 3.10 9.28 13.12
N ALA A 124 2.88 9.71 14.36
CA ALA A 124 2.32 11.02 14.59
C ALA A 124 3.17 12.11 13.90
N PRO A 125 2.59 13.17 13.40
CA PRO A 125 1.21 13.64 13.56
C PRO A 125 0.24 13.12 12.49
N LEU A 126 0.63 12.13 11.72
CA LEU A 126 -0.22 11.50 10.71
C LEU A 126 -1.05 10.39 11.33
N GLY A 127 -2.20 10.12 10.76
CA GLY A 127 -3.10 9.05 11.16
C GLY A 127 -4.06 8.69 10.03
N ILE A 128 -4.90 7.71 10.28
CA ILE A 128 -5.96 7.31 9.35
C ILE A 128 -7.30 7.81 9.87
N GLY A 129 -8.05 8.43 8.99
CA GLY A 129 -9.42 8.85 9.24
C GLY A 129 -10.28 8.65 7.99
N THR A 130 -11.43 9.28 7.96
CA THR A 130 -12.34 9.20 6.82
C THR A 130 -12.16 10.42 5.93
N LEU A 131 -11.84 10.18 4.66
CA LEU A 131 -11.78 11.20 3.62
C LEU A 131 -13.05 11.17 2.76
N THR A 132 -13.50 12.34 2.35
CA THR A 132 -14.52 12.48 1.32
C THR A 132 -13.85 12.81 -0.01
N LEU A 133 -14.18 12.06 -1.04
CA LEU A 133 -13.70 12.25 -2.40
C LEU A 133 -14.57 13.26 -3.18
N ALA A 134 -14.05 13.75 -4.29
CA ALA A 134 -14.73 14.73 -5.13
C ALA A 134 -16.09 14.25 -5.66
N ASP A 135 -16.29 12.95 -5.79
CA ASP A 135 -17.55 12.32 -6.21
C ASP A 135 -18.52 12.01 -5.04
N GLY A 136 -18.15 12.39 -3.82
CA GLY A 136 -18.95 12.19 -2.60
C GLY A 136 -18.74 10.84 -1.91
N ARG A 137 -18.00 9.91 -2.50
CA ARG A 137 -17.63 8.67 -1.80
C ARG A 137 -16.72 8.96 -0.59
N THR A 138 -16.77 8.10 0.40
CA THR A 138 -15.86 8.16 1.55
C THR A 138 -14.90 6.97 1.53
N VAL A 139 -13.70 7.18 2.01
CA VAL A 139 -12.64 6.18 2.07
C VAL A 139 -11.76 6.42 3.29
N GLN A 140 -11.18 5.36 3.85
CA GLN A 140 -10.11 5.51 4.84
C GLN A 140 -8.91 6.21 4.20
N GLY A 141 -8.23 7.10 4.90
CA GLY A 141 -7.06 7.75 4.32
C GLY A 141 -6.27 8.58 5.30
N PHE A 142 -5.14 9.06 4.83
CA PHE A 142 -4.23 9.85 5.65
C PHE A 142 -4.79 11.22 5.99
N LEU A 143 -4.79 11.54 7.27
CA LEU A 143 -5.04 12.87 7.81
C LEU A 143 -3.89 13.28 8.72
N CYS A 144 -3.72 14.58 8.89
CA CYS A 144 -2.74 15.18 9.77
C CYS A 144 -3.41 15.90 10.93
N GLU A 145 -2.83 15.78 12.10
CA GLU A 145 -3.28 16.54 13.26
C GLU A 145 -3.02 18.04 13.06
N SER A 146 -4.00 18.86 13.38
CA SER A 146 -3.98 20.31 13.10
C SER A 146 -2.85 21.07 13.78
N HIS A 147 -2.32 20.56 14.89
CA HIS A 147 -1.19 21.22 15.57
C HIS A 147 0.11 21.19 14.73
N ALA A 148 0.27 20.18 13.86
CA ALA A 148 1.51 19.96 13.10
C ALA A 148 1.64 20.88 11.90
N ILE A 149 0.55 21.53 11.48
CA ILE A 149 0.59 22.48 10.36
C ILE A 149 1.00 23.90 10.76
N ARG A 150 1.23 24.15 12.05
CA ARG A 150 1.69 25.45 12.52
C ARG A 150 3.09 25.74 11.95
N GLY A 151 3.16 26.77 11.10
CA GLY A 151 4.40 27.15 10.41
C GLY A 151 4.76 26.25 9.21
N ALA A 152 3.92 25.29 8.86
CA ALA A 152 4.05 24.52 7.64
C ALA A 152 3.60 25.35 6.41
N GLU A 153 4.24 25.10 5.26
CA GLU A 153 3.86 25.75 4.00
C GLU A 153 2.51 25.18 3.52
N ASP A 154 1.54 26.05 3.26
CA ASP A 154 0.29 25.65 2.60
C ASP A 154 0.59 25.43 1.11
N ILE A 155 0.42 24.22 0.65
CA ILE A 155 0.69 23.80 -0.73
C ILE A 155 -0.57 23.38 -1.47
N THR A 156 -1.72 23.74 -0.95
CA THR A 156 -3.05 23.39 -1.48
C THR A 156 -3.22 23.84 -2.93
N GLU A 157 -2.70 25.02 -3.29
CA GLU A 157 -2.78 25.57 -4.65
C GLU A 157 -2.17 24.68 -5.74
N PHE A 158 -1.22 23.82 -5.39
CA PHE A 158 -0.59 22.89 -6.34
C PHE A 158 -1.49 21.69 -6.66
N GLY A 159 -2.57 21.48 -5.93
CA GLY A 159 -3.51 20.39 -6.15
C GLY A 159 -2.97 18.99 -5.85
N GLY A 160 -1.76 18.88 -5.29
CA GLY A 160 -1.19 17.59 -4.89
C GLY A 160 0.30 17.62 -4.62
N TRP A 161 0.77 16.58 -3.95
CA TRP A 161 2.16 16.42 -3.52
C TRP A 161 3.15 16.36 -4.67
N ARG A 162 2.84 15.58 -5.72
CA ARG A 162 3.72 15.45 -6.89
C ARG A 162 3.92 16.78 -7.62
N ALA A 163 2.85 17.55 -7.78
CA ALA A 163 2.91 18.84 -8.45
C ALA A 163 3.76 19.84 -7.66
N TRP A 164 3.64 19.83 -6.32
CA TRP A 164 4.50 20.65 -5.47
C TRP A 164 5.97 20.25 -5.56
N LEU A 165 6.27 18.95 -5.50
CA LEU A 165 7.66 18.45 -5.64
C LEU A 165 8.26 18.83 -7.00
N ALA A 166 7.49 18.74 -8.08
CA ALA A 166 7.95 19.06 -9.43
C ALA A 166 8.41 20.52 -9.59
N ARG A 167 7.79 21.47 -8.86
CA ARG A 167 8.21 22.89 -8.89
C ARG A 167 9.59 23.10 -8.27
N SER A 168 9.98 22.25 -7.31
CA SER A 168 11.22 22.38 -6.54
C SER A 168 12.43 21.78 -7.22
N THR A 169 12.26 21.17 -8.40
CA THR A 169 13.37 20.64 -9.20
C THR A 169 13.79 21.71 -10.22
N PRO A 170 14.90 22.44 -9.98
CA PRO A 170 15.44 23.33 -11.01
C PRO A 170 15.93 22.46 -12.18
N THR A 171 15.57 22.86 -13.38
CA THR A 171 16.05 22.30 -14.65
C THR A 171 17.54 22.52 -14.81
#